data_e91e0d328edc0821ea255f8d8e70475f
#
_entry.id   e91e0d328edc0821ea255f8d8e70475f
#
_cell.length_a   1.000
_cell.length_b   1.000
_cell.length_c   1.000
_cell.angle_alpha   90.00
_cell.angle_beta   90.00
_cell.angle_gamma   90.00
#
_symmetry.space_group_name_H-M   'P 1'
#
loop_
_entity.id
_entity.type
_entity.pdbx_description
1 polymer ?
#
loop_
_entity_poly.entity_id
_entity_poly.type
_entity_poly.pdbx_seq_one_letter_code
_entity_poly.pdbx_strand_id
1 'polypeptide(L)'
;MGGAFGRQDVLKLALAAFALLALAVPVTRAADDFIIVQSTTSTQNSGLFEHILPLFTKKTGIEVRVVAVGTGQALKNAEKGDGDVVLVHSQPDEEKFVADGWGVKRYPVMYNDFIIVGPSPDPAKIAGLKQAPEALQKIAEAKAHFASRADYSGTHKAELKLWEQAGVDPKTSSGSWYLETGSGMGATLNTAVGKQAYALTDRGTWLAFSNKDDFKVLVEGDDKLFNQYGVILVNPAKHPNVKAKEGQAFIDWLTSSEGQRAIADYKIDGQQLFFPNARPQS
;
A
#
# COMPACT_ATOMS: atom_id res chain seq x y z
N MET A 1 21.99 -78.51 -26.74
CA MET A 1 21.61 -77.52 -27.77
C MET A 1 21.76 -76.15 -27.20
N GLY A 2 22.91 -75.49 -27.40
CA GLY A 2 23.23 -74.19 -26.90
C GLY A 2 23.03 -73.15 -28.00
N GLY A 3 22.07 -72.23 -27.84
CA GLY A 3 21.91 -71.12 -28.75
C GLY A 3 22.71 -69.90 -28.28
N ALA A 4 23.76 -69.57 -29.05
CA ALA A 4 24.61 -68.42 -28.80
C ALA A 4 23.84 -67.15 -29.22
N PHE A 5 23.63 -66.28 -28.33
CA PHE A 5 23.13 -64.88 -28.63
C PHE A 5 24.20 -64.12 -29.39
N GLY A 6 23.84 -63.68 -30.58
CA GLY A 6 24.79 -63.01 -31.49
C GLY A 6 25.13 -61.58 -30.96
N ARG A 7 26.40 -61.18 -31.18
CA ARG A 7 26.99 -59.88 -30.84
C ARG A 7 26.16 -58.69 -31.34
N GLN A 8 25.29 -58.88 -32.32
CA GLN A 8 24.43 -57.82 -32.87
C GLN A 8 23.20 -57.52 -31.99
N ASP A 9 22.74 -58.51 -31.20
CA ASP A 9 21.56 -58.30 -30.32
C ASP A 9 21.96 -57.53 -29.03
N VAL A 10 23.19 -57.73 -28.56
CA VAL A 10 23.73 -56.98 -27.42
C VAL A 10 23.95 -55.50 -27.78
N LEU A 11 24.33 -55.19 -29.04
CA LEU A 11 24.55 -53.84 -29.52
C LEU A 11 23.24 -53.05 -29.69
N LYS A 12 22.17 -53.74 -30.09
CA LYS A 12 20.81 -53.14 -30.22
C LYS A 12 20.16 -52.84 -28.85
N LEU A 13 20.40 -53.69 -27.84
CA LEU A 13 19.92 -53.43 -26.48
C LEU A 13 20.71 -52.26 -25.82
N ALA A 14 22.00 -52.13 -26.10
CA ALA A 14 22.79 -51.01 -25.56
C ALA A 14 22.38 -49.65 -26.16
N LEU A 15 22.04 -49.58 -27.46
CA LEU A 15 21.57 -48.40 -28.12
C LEU A 15 20.15 -48.00 -27.68
N ALA A 16 19.26 -48.94 -27.37
CA ALA A 16 17.94 -48.66 -26.85
C ALA A 16 17.97 -48.13 -25.40
N ALA A 17 18.90 -48.60 -24.57
CA ALA A 17 19.09 -48.11 -23.20
C ALA A 17 19.67 -46.69 -23.15
N PHE A 18 20.51 -46.30 -24.15
CA PHE A 18 21.08 -44.95 -24.21
C PHE A 18 20.08 -43.89 -24.73
N ALA A 19 19.08 -44.29 -25.50
CA ALA A 19 18.04 -43.37 -26.00
C ALA A 19 16.97 -43.03 -24.96
N LEU A 20 16.81 -43.83 -23.90
CA LEU A 20 15.83 -43.54 -22.82
C LEU A 20 16.40 -42.69 -21.67
N LEU A 21 17.72 -42.44 -21.64
CA LEU A 21 18.35 -41.63 -20.58
C LEU A 21 18.38 -40.13 -20.89
N ALA A 22 17.93 -39.70 -22.08
CA ALA A 22 18.09 -38.33 -22.57
C ALA A 22 16.87 -37.41 -22.36
N LEU A 23 15.85 -37.84 -21.63
CA LEU A 23 14.58 -37.03 -21.46
C LEU A 23 14.16 -36.79 -20.01
N ALA A 24 15.05 -36.99 -19.06
CA ALA A 24 14.83 -36.42 -17.72
C ALA A 24 15.41 -35.01 -17.73
N VAL A 25 14.75 -34.08 -18.46
CA VAL A 25 14.86 -32.64 -18.18
C VAL A 25 14.32 -32.49 -16.77
N PRO A 26 15.15 -32.08 -15.77
CA PRO A 26 14.61 -31.72 -14.48
C PRO A 26 13.66 -30.57 -14.76
N VAL A 27 12.34 -30.79 -14.59
CA VAL A 27 11.40 -29.73 -14.38
C VAL A 27 11.84 -29.11 -13.06
N THR A 28 12.76 -28.18 -13.13
CA THR A 28 13.00 -27.25 -12.04
C THR A 28 11.67 -26.55 -11.88
N ARG A 29 10.84 -27.06 -10.96
CA ARG A 29 9.74 -26.31 -10.39
C ARG A 29 10.38 -25.03 -9.91
N ALA A 30 10.19 -23.93 -10.66
CA ALA A 30 10.56 -22.61 -10.16
C ALA A 30 9.97 -22.58 -8.75
N ALA A 31 10.82 -22.43 -7.74
CA ALA A 31 10.33 -22.08 -6.41
C ALA A 31 9.42 -20.90 -6.65
N ASP A 32 8.21 -20.93 -6.08
CA ASP A 32 7.27 -19.82 -6.21
C ASP A 32 7.99 -18.59 -5.67
N ASP A 33 8.63 -17.83 -6.56
CA ASP A 33 9.33 -16.61 -6.21
C ASP A 33 8.29 -15.61 -5.77
N PHE A 34 8.28 -15.31 -4.48
CA PHE A 34 7.38 -14.30 -3.94
C PHE A 34 8.16 -13.36 -3.04
N ILE A 35 7.62 -12.15 -2.88
CA ILE A 35 8.05 -11.18 -1.87
C ILE A 35 6.89 -10.83 -0.96
N ILE A 36 7.22 -10.40 0.27
CA ILE A 36 6.26 -9.84 1.21
C ILE A 36 6.42 -8.31 1.22
N VAL A 37 5.34 -7.61 0.88
CA VAL A 37 5.27 -6.15 0.92
C VAL A 37 4.47 -5.72 2.14
N GLN A 38 5.13 -5.06 3.09
CA GLN A 38 4.47 -4.40 4.22
C GLN A 38 3.85 -3.09 3.73
N SER A 39 2.53 -2.97 3.81
CA SER A 39 1.81 -1.80 3.30
C SER A 39 0.64 -1.39 4.20
N THR A 40 -0.25 -0.53 3.68
CA THR A 40 -1.33 0.03 4.48
C THR A 40 -2.71 -0.46 4.06
N THR A 41 -3.63 -0.52 5.05
CA THR A 41 -5.03 -0.85 4.78
C THR A 41 -5.70 0.17 3.85
N SER A 42 -5.29 1.44 3.86
CA SER A 42 -5.80 2.45 2.92
C SER A 42 -5.35 2.16 1.48
N THR A 43 -4.09 1.75 1.27
CA THR A 43 -3.61 1.34 -0.06
C THR A 43 -4.34 0.08 -0.55
N GLN A 44 -4.53 -0.92 0.31
CA GLN A 44 -5.31 -2.12 -0.02
C GLN A 44 -6.75 -1.77 -0.38
N ASN A 45 -7.43 -0.97 0.46
CA ASN A 45 -8.83 -0.60 0.27
C ASN A 45 -9.06 0.28 -0.96
N SER A 46 -8.02 0.96 -1.48
CA SER A 46 -8.15 1.74 -2.71
C SER A 46 -8.29 0.89 -3.97
N GLY A 47 -7.97 -0.42 -3.91
CA GLY A 47 -8.00 -1.32 -5.06
C GLY A 47 -6.76 -1.22 -5.98
N LEU A 48 -5.77 -0.41 -5.64
CA LEU A 48 -4.57 -0.22 -6.48
C LEU A 48 -3.81 -1.54 -6.67
N PHE A 49 -3.66 -2.33 -5.61
CA PHE A 49 -2.88 -3.57 -5.67
C PHE A 49 -3.48 -4.60 -6.62
N GLU A 50 -4.80 -4.71 -6.67
CA GLU A 50 -5.53 -5.60 -7.58
C GLU A 50 -5.27 -5.24 -9.05
N HIS A 51 -4.96 -3.97 -9.32
CA HIS A 51 -4.64 -3.48 -10.66
C HIS A 51 -3.16 -3.67 -11.01
N ILE A 52 -2.22 -3.27 -10.14
CA ILE A 52 -0.79 -3.23 -10.51
C ILE A 52 -0.04 -4.54 -10.29
N LEU A 53 -0.35 -5.32 -9.23
CA LEU A 53 0.44 -6.51 -8.89
C LEU A 53 0.37 -7.62 -9.94
N PRO A 54 -0.78 -7.90 -10.59
CA PRO A 54 -0.83 -8.87 -11.67
C PRO A 54 0.07 -8.51 -12.87
N LEU A 55 0.25 -7.22 -13.14
CA LEU A 55 1.11 -6.73 -14.23
C LEU A 55 2.59 -7.03 -13.91
N PHE A 56 3.00 -6.76 -12.67
CA PHE A 56 4.35 -7.08 -12.21
C PHE A 56 4.62 -8.59 -12.25
N THR A 57 3.72 -9.40 -11.67
CA THR A 57 3.85 -10.87 -11.64
C THR A 57 3.89 -11.45 -13.05
N LYS A 58 3.04 -10.99 -13.96
CA LYS A 58 3.06 -11.42 -15.37
C LYS A 58 4.41 -11.15 -16.04
N LYS A 59 5.04 -10.04 -15.72
CA LYS A 59 6.32 -9.63 -16.31
C LYS A 59 7.52 -10.40 -15.74
N THR A 60 7.52 -10.65 -14.44
CA THR A 60 8.71 -11.12 -13.70
C THR A 60 8.62 -12.54 -13.22
N GLY A 61 7.43 -13.11 -13.11
CA GLY A 61 7.16 -14.37 -12.44
C GLY A 61 7.13 -14.28 -10.90
N ILE A 62 7.44 -13.12 -10.32
CA ILE A 62 7.48 -12.91 -8.88
C ILE A 62 6.08 -12.59 -8.36
N GLU A 63 5.57 -13.38 -7.41
CA GLU A 63 4.33 -13.09 -6.69
C GLU A 63 4.56 -12.00 -5.63
N VAL A 64 3.61 -11.09 -5.44
CA VAL A 64 3.65 -10.10 -4.37
C VAL A 64 2.56 -10.39 -3.35
N ARG A 65 2.96 -10.67 -2.12
CA ARG A 65 2.06 -10.91 -0.98
C ARG A 65 2.03 -9.67 -0.10
N VAL A 66 0.89 -9.03 -0.03
CA VAL A 66 0.73 -7.77 0.73
C VAL A 66 0.26 -8.07 2.15
N VAL A 67 0.94 -7.46 3.13
CA VAL A 67 0.49 -7.38 4.51
C VAL A 67 0.02 -5.95 4.76
N ALA A 68 -1.29 -5.75 4.78
CA ALA A 68 -1.93 -4.44 4.90
C ALA A 68 -2.35 -4.13 6.34
N VAL A 69 -1.64 -3.19 6.97
CA VAL A 69 -1.86 -2.74 8.36
C VAL A 69 -1.74 -1.21 8.43
N GLY A 70 -1.68 -0.59 9.60
CA GLY A 70 -1.33 0.84 9.71
C GLY A 70 0.15 1.07 9.42
N THR A 71 0.54 2.26 8.92
CA THR A 71 1.94 2.58 8.56
C THR A 71 2.93 2.25 9.66
N GLY A 72 2.63 2.66 10.90
CA GLY A 72 3.52 2.38 12.04
C GLY A 72 3.71 0.88 12.31
N GLN A 73 2.66 0.06 12.14
CA GLN A 73 2.75 -1.38 12.27
C GLN A 73 3.48 -2.03 11.09
N ALA A 74 3.27 -1.54 9.85
CA ALA A 74 3.99 -1.99 8.67
C ALA A 74 5.51 -1.80 8.82
N LEU A 75 5.93 -0.61 9.29
CA LEU A 75 7.34 -0.32 9.57
C LEU A 75 7.89 -1.21 10.70
N LYS A 76 7.14 -1.41 11.79
CA LYS A 76 7.54 -2.31 12.89
C LYS A 76 7.68 -3.76 12.46
N ASN A 77 6.83 -4.25 11.55
CA ASN A 77 6.96 -5.59 10.99
C ASN A 77 8.25 -5.68 10.15
N ALA A 78 8.50 -4.68 9.31
CA ALA A 78 9.72 -4.60 8.50
C ALA A 78 11.01 -4.48 9.35
N GLU A 79 10.97 -3.74 10.48
CA GLU A 79 12.07 -3.69 11.46
C GLU A 79 12.41 -5.06 12.06
N LYS A 80 11.45 -5.98 12.12
CA LYS A 80 11.65 -7.36 12.60
C LYS A 80 12.09 -8.32 11.49
N GLY A 81 12.10 -7.86 10.23
CA GLY A 81 12.39 -8.72 9.08
C GLY A 81 11.18 -9.50 8.56
N ASP A 82 9.96 -9.13 8.94
CA ASP A 82 8.71 -9.78 8.50
C ASP A 82 8.23 -9.29 7.12
N GLY A 83 9.12 -8.77 6.30
CA GLY A 83 8.85 -8.31 4.94
C GLY A 83 10.12 -8.02 4.16
N ASP A 84 9.98 -7.99 2.83
CA ASP A 84 11.08 -7.71 1.90
C ASP A 84 11.10 -6.24 1.48
N VAL A 85 9.90 -5.64 1.35
CA VAL A 85 9.69 -4.27 0.90
C VAL A 85 8.64 -3.59 1.76
N VAL A 86 8.81 -2.30 1.98
CA VAL A 86 7.79 -1.41 2.58
C VAL A 86 7.24 -0.48 1.50
N LEU A 87 5.91 -0.37 1.38
CA LEU A 87 5.21 0.59 0.52
C LEU A 87 4.15 1.32 1.35
N VAL A 88 4.45 2.50 1.83
CA VAL A 88 3.61 3.27 2.77
C VAL A 88 3.60 4.76 2.41
N HIS A 89 2.94 5.59 3.23
CA HIS A 89 2.72 7.00 2.93
C HIS A 89 2.85 7.90 4.19
N SER A 90 3.94 7.76 4.93
CA SER A 90 4.34 8.67 6.01
C SER A 90 5.81 9.02 5.86
N GLN A 91 6.11 10.02 5.03
CA GLN A 91 7.47 10.36 4.66
C GLN A 91 8.41 10.53 5.88
N PRO A 92 8.04 11.21 6.97
CA PRO A 92 8.93 11.33 8.15
C PRO A 92 9.27 9.99 8.79
N ASP A 93 8.30 9.05 8.88
CA ASP A 93 8.55 7.73 9.44
C ASP A 93 9.39 6.86 8.50
N GLU A 94 9.19 6.98 7.19
CA GLU A 94 9.96 6.30 6.15
C GLU A 94 11.43 6.75 6.15
N GLU A 95 11.66 8.06 6.26
CA GLU A 95 12.99 8.64 6.36
C GLU A 95 13.70 8.21 7.65
N LYS A 96 12.97 8.18 8.77
CA LYS A 96 13.50 7.65 10.04
C LYS A 96 13.85 6.16 9.92
N PHE A 97 13.00 5.35 9.30
CA PHE A 97 13.25 3.92 9.09
C PHE A 97 14.56 3.67 8.31
N VAL A 98 14.83 4.50 7.29
CA VAL A 98 16.10 4.45 6.54
C VAL A 98 17.26 4.97 7.38
N ALA A 99 17.11 6.09 8.10
CA ALA A 99 18.15 6.67 8.94
C ALA A 99 18.59 5.74 10.07
N ASP A 100 17.65 4.96 10.64
CA ASP A 100 17.93 3.94 11.66
C ASP A 100 18.55 2.66 11.06
N GLY A 101 18.73 2.63 9.74
CA GLY A 101 19.36 1.54 9.00
C GLY A 101 18.49 0.31 8.77
N TRP A 102 17.18 0.38 9.03
CA TRP A 102 16.25 -0.72 8.76
C TRP A 102 15.87 -0.85 7.29
N GLY A 103 15.92 0.24 6.54
CA GLY A 103 15.72 0.31 5.11
C GLY A 103 16.99 0.73 4.38
N VAL A 104 17.13 0.33 3.10
CA VAL A 104 18.31 0.68 2.29
C VAL A 104 18.20 2.12 1.77
N LYS A 105 17.10 2.43 1.08
CA LYS A 105 16.84 3.73 0.47
C LYS A 105 15.37 3.91 0.22
N ARG A 106 14.87 5.14 0.44
CA ARG A 106 13.51 5.55 0.10
C ARG A 106 13.43 6.05 -1.34
N TYR A 107 12.44 5.57 -2.08
CA TYR A 107 12.10 6.08 -3.41
C TYR A 107 10.67 6.65 -3.38
N PRO A 108 10.43 7.87 -3.89
CA PRO A 108 9.07 8.34 -4.15
C PRO A 108 8.46 7.50 -5.27
N VAL A 109 7.17 7.17 -5.16
CA VAL A 109 6.46 6.33 -6.14
C VAL A 109 5.33 7.09 -6.79
N MET A 110 4.46 7.64 -5.97
CA MET A 110 3.22 8.29 -6.38
C MET A 110 2.71 9.16 -5.24
N TYR A 111 1.72 9.98 -5.52
CA TYR A 111 0.95 10.66 -4.49
C TYR A 111 -0.55 10.55 -4.77
N ASN A 112 -1.34 10.67 -3.73
CA ASN A 112 -2.73 11.06 -3.78
C ASN A 112 -2.95 12.19 -2.76
N ASP A 113 -4.18 12.59 -2.55
CA ASP A 113 -4.52 13.56 -1.52
C ASP A 113 -5.41 12.96 -0.44
N PHE A 114 -5.35 13.57 0.72
CA PHE A 114 -6.39 13.44 1.72
C PHE A 114 -7.54 14.39 1.38
N ILE A 115 -8.72 14.03 1.84
CA ILE A 115 -9.95 14.81 1.75
C ILE A 115 -10.69 14.75 3.07
N ILE A 116 -11.48 15.78 3.38
CA ILE A 116 -12.43 15.71 4.48
C ILE A 116 -13.81 15.43 3.89
N VAL A 117 -14.39 14.31 4.31
CA VAL A 117 -15.73 13.88 3.94
C VAL A 117 -16.68 14.06 5.11
N GLY A 118 -17.96 14.17 4.82
CA GLY A 118 -18.98 14.34 5.85
C GLY A 118 -20.40 14.33 5.29
N PRO A 119 -21.41 14.41 6.17
CA PRO A 119 -22.80 14.36 5.78
C PRO A 119 -23.22 15.59 4.95
N SER A 120 -24.14 15.41 4.03
CA SER A 120 -24.63 16.49 3.15
C SER A 120 -25.20 17.71 3.85
N PRO A 121 -25.85 17.59 5.05
CA PRO A 121 -26.32 18.75 5.81
C PRO A 121 -25.21 19.67 6.30
N ASP A 122 -23.99 19.18 6.40
CA ASP A 122 -22.78 19.94 6.77
C ASP A 122 -22.98 20.86 7.99
N PRO A 123 -23.23 20.32 9.19
CA PRO A 123 -23.59 21.13 10.37
C PRO A 123 -22.47 22.12 10.77
N ALA A 124 -21.19 21.82 10.47
CA ALA A 124 -20.08 22.72 10.75
C ALA A 124 -19.83 23.75 9.62
N LYS A 125 -20.55 23.66 8.49
CA LYS A 125 -20.45 24.57 7.34
C LYS A 125 -19.02 24.65 6.76
N ILE A 126 -18.42 23.50 6.50
CA ILE A 126 -17.06 23.41 5.98
C ILE A 126 -17.00 23.22 4.46
N ALA A 127 -18.12 22.95 3.81
CA ALA A 127 -18.17 22.68 2.38
C ALA A 127 -17.55 23.81 1.55
N GLY A 128 -16.58 23.44 0.70
CA GLY A 128 -15.91 24.38 -0.21
C GLY A 128 -14.77 25.18 0.41
N LEU A 129 -14.48 25.03 1.71
CA LEU A 129 -13.28 25.61 2.31
C LEU A 129 -12.02 25.09 1.62
N LYS A 130 -11.01 25.95 1.53
CA LYS A 130 -9.73 25.64 0.87
C LYS A 130 -8.60 25.34 1.84
N GLN A 131 -8.85 25.48 3.14
CA GLN A 131 -7.87 25.17 4.18
C GLN A 131 -8.42 24.11 5.14
N ALA A 132 -7.77 22.96 5.17
CA ALA A 132 -8.18 21.86 6.03
C ALA A 132 -8.12 22.19 7.53
N PRO A 133 -7.10 22.92 8.06
CA PRO A 133 -7.11 23.33 9.46
C PRO A 133 -8.29 24.25 9.83
N GLU A 134 -8.70 25.17 8.95
CA GLU A 134 -9.88 25.99 9.17
C GLU A 134 -11.17 25.16 9.25
N ALA A 135 -11.27 24.14 8.38
CA ALA A 135 -12.41 23.22 8.42
C ALA A 135 -12.47 22.44 9.74
N LEU A 136 -11.33 21.93 10.20
CA LEU A 136 -11.23 21.22 11.48
C LEU A 136 -11.57 22.13 12.66
N GLN A 137 -11.10 23.37 12.65
CA GLN A 137 -11.47 24.36 13.67
C GLN A 137 -12.99 24.54 13.75
N LYS A 138 -13.67 24.71 12.61
CA LYS A 138 -15.14 24.85 12.56
C LYS A 138 -15.87 23.62 13.06
N ILE A 139 -15.36 22.41 12.77
CA ILE A 139 -15.90 21.16 13.29
C ILE A 139 -15.82 21.14 14.82
N ALA A 140 -14.69 21.55 15.40
CA ALA A 140 -14.49 21.63 16.84
C ALA A 140 -15.40 22.68 17.50
N GLU A 141 -15.50 23.88 16.92
CA GLU A 141 -16.37 24.97 17.41
C GLU A 141 -17.84 24.54 17.41
N ALA A 142 -18.28 23.86 16.35
CA ALA A 142 -19.64 23.32 16.25
C ALA A 142 -19.87 22.09 17.14
N LYS A 143 -18.80 21.50 17.73
CA LYS A 143 -18.81 20.20 18.40
C LYS A 143 -19.48 19.12 17.54
N ALA A 144 -19.33 19.22 16.23
CA ALA A 144 -19.84 18.25 15.29
C ALA A 144 -18.98 16.99 15.33
N HIS A 145 -19.60 15.82 15.23
CA HIS A 145 -18.88 14.56 15.32
C HIS A 145 -17.78 14.47 14.26
N PHE A 146 -16.61 13.99 14.68
CA PHE A 146 -15.49 13.67 13.82
C PHE A 146 -14.98 12.27 14.16
N ALA A 147 -14.92 11.38 13.17
CA ALA A 147 -14.42 10.02 13.31
C ALA A 147 -12.94 9.95 12.95
N SER A 148 -12.11 9.70 13.94
CA SER A 148 -10.67 9.49 13.79
C SER A 148 -10.33 8.02 13.71
N ARG A 149 -9.31 7.67 12.94
CA ARG A 149 -8.75 6.31 12.94
C ARG A 149 -8.15 5.93 14.29
N ALA A 150 -7.47 6.84 14.95
CA ALA A 150 -6.81 6.65 16.26
C ALA A 150 -5.93 5.37 16.36
N ASP A 151 -5.33 4.93 15.23
CA ASP A 151 -4.59 3.68 15.07
C ASP A 151 -3.08 3.88 14.76
N TYR A 152 -2.59 5.10 14.94
CA TYR A 152 -1.22 5.52 14.62
C TYR A 152 -0.80 5.31 13.14
N SER A 153 -1.77 5.13 12.24
CA SER A 153 -1.53 5.08 10.80
C SER A 153 -1.02 6.41 10.23
N GLY A 154 -0.56 6.39 8.97
CA GLY A 154 -0.18 7.60 8.26
C GLY A 154 -1.33 8.61 8.16
N THR A 155 -2.56 8.14 7.93
CA THR A 155 -3.77 8.99 7.93
C THR A 155 -4.01 9.63 9.30
N HIS A 156 -3.91 8.85 10.38
CA HIS A 156 -4.08 9.38 11.74
C HIS A 156 -3.00 10.41 12.10
N LYS A 157 -1.76 10.18 11.69
CA LYS A 157 -0.66 11.16 11.90
C LYS A 157 -0.89 12.45 11.10
N ALA A 158 -1.35 12.34 9.85
CA ALA A 158 -1.71 13.51 9.04
C ALA A 158 -2.87 14.28 9.68
N GLU A 159 -3.89 13.57 10.16
CA GLU A 159 -5.03 14.15 10.90
C GLU A 159 -4.57 14.95 12.12
N LEU A 160 -3.74 14.35 12.99
CA LEU A 160 -3.25 15.01 14.20
C LEU A 160 -2.42 16.26 13.88
N LYS A 161 -1.62 16.23 12.80
CA LYS A 161 -0.89 17.42 12.33
C LYS A 161 -1.82 18.53 11.86
N LEU A 162 -2.92 18.20 11.21
CA LEU A 162 -3.93 19.18 10.80
C LEU A 162 -4.67 19.79 12.00
N TRP A 163 -4.99 18.98 13.03
CA TRP A 163 -5.57 19.45 14.28
C TRP A 163 -4.62 20.40 15.03
N GLU A 164 -3.33 20.06 15.09
CA GLU A 164 -2.29 20.96 15.66
C GLU A 164 -2.26 22.30 14.92
N GLN A 165 -2.30 22.29 13.58
CA GLN A 165 -2.35 23.50 12.77
C GLN A 165 -3.67 24.28 12.93
N ALA A 166 -4.74 23.62 13.30
CA ALA A 166 -6.01 24.25 13.66
C ALA A 166 -6.01 24.87 15.07
N GLY A 167 -4.94 24.65 15.85
CA GLY A 167 -4.85 25.09 17.25
C GLY A 167 -5.80 24.35 18.19
N VAL A 168 -6.20 23.12 17.83
CA VAL A 168 -7.16 22.30 18.58
C VAL A 168 -6.50 21.00 19.03
N ASP A 169 -6.62 20.65 20.30
CA ASP A 169 -6.33 19.29 20.78
C ASP A 169 -7.63 18.48 20.84
N PRO A 170 -7.93 17.64 19.84
CA PRO A 170 -9.19 16.91 19.78
C PRO A 170 -9.29 15.84 20.86
N LYS A 171 -8.17 15.37 21.41
CA LYS A 171 -8.12 14.33 22.45
C LYS A 171 -8.80 14.76 23.74
N THR A 172 -8.84 16.06 24.03
CA THR A 172 -9.59 16.61 25.16
C THR A 172 -11.11 16.39 25.05
N SER A 173 -11.59 16.03 23.87
CA SER A 173 -12.98 15.76 23.55
C SER A 173 -13.25 14.31 23.11
N SER A 174 -12.30 13.40 23.41
CA SER A 174 -12.43 11.96 23.12
C SER A 174 -13.71 11.40 23.74
N GLY A 175 -14.44 10.59 22.97
CA GLY A 175 -15.73 10.02 23.38
C GLY A 175 -16.91 11.00 23.38
N SER A 176 -16.68 12.30 23.11
CA SER A 176 -17.73 13.31 22.93
C SER A 176 -17.98 13.54 21.43
N TRP A 177 -17.46 14.61 20.86
CA TRP A 177 -17.56 14.85 19.42
C TRP A 177 -16.38 14.25 18.63
N TYR A 178 -15.24 13.98 19.28
CA TYR A 178 -14.10 13.31 18.67
C TYR A 178 -14.17 11.81 18.95
N LEU A 179 -14.46 11.01 17.91
CA LEU A 179 -14.73 9.57 18.00
C LEU A 179 -13.52 8.78 17.54
N GLU A 180 -12.77 8.24 18.49
CA GLU A 180 -11.60 7.41 18.23
C GLU A 180 -12.03 5.97 17.92
N THR A 181 -11.89 5.53 16.65
CA THR A 181 -12.37 4.21 16.22
C THR A 181 -11.37 3.08 16.49
N GLY A 182 -10.08 3.39 16.61
CA GLY A 182 -9.02 2.39 16.72
C GLY A 182 -8.92 1.44 15.52
N SER A 183 -9.41 1.86 14.34
CA SER A 183 -9.69 0.97 13.20
C SER A 183 -9.08 1.47 11.89
N GLY A 184 -8.98 0.57 10.89
CA GLY A 184 -8.59 0.93 9.52
C GLY A 184 -9.61 1.85 8.84
N MET A 185 -9.21 2.46 7.71
CA MET A 185 -9.97 3.55 7.07
C MET A 185 -11.39 3.15 6.68
N GLY A 186 -11.59 1.97 6.10
CA GLY A 186 -12.94 1.52 5.71
C GLY A 186 -13.89 1.38 6.90
N ALA A 187 -13.43 0.85 8.04
CA ALA A 187 -14.23 0.74 9.26
C ALA A 187 -14.50 2.12 9.88
N THR A 188 -13.52 3.03 9.83
CA THR A 188 -13.68 4.41 10.27
C THR A 188 -14.71 5.15 9.44
N LEU A 189 -14.72 4.98 8.11
CA LEU A 189 -15.73 5.55 7.22
C LEU A 189 -17.14 5.01 7.51
N ASN A 190 -17.27 3.69 7.78
CA ASN A 190 -18.56 3.12 8.21
C ASN A 190 -19.04 3.74 9.52
N THR A 191 -18.15 3.97 10.48
CA THR A 191 -18.47 4.65 11.74
C THR A 191 -18.89 6.11 11.47
N ALA A 192 -18.15 6.81 10.59
CA ALA A 192 -18.48 8.18 10.21
C ALA A 192 -19.88 8.28 9.62
N VAL A 193 -20.23 7.43 8.66
CA VAL A 193 -21.56 7.39 8.05
C VAL A 193 -22.62 7.10 9.10
N GLY A 194 -22.45 6.06 9.92
CA GLY A 194 -23.41 5.66 10.95
C GLY A 194 -23.61 6.70 12.08
N LYS A 195 -22.64 7.60 12.28
CA LYS A 195 -22.67 8.66 13.31
C LYS A 195 -22.88 10.05 12.74
N GLN A 196 -23.07 10.19 11.43
CA GLN A 196 -23.13 11.49 10.74
C GLN A 196 -21.93 12.37 11.12
N ALA A 197 -20.73 11.77 11.14
CA ALA A 197 -19.48 12.38 11.57
C ALA A 197 -18.62 12.77 10.36
N TYR A 198 -17.86 13.82 10.46
CA TYR A 198 -16.78 14.11 9.51
C TYR A 198 -15.65 13.10 9.65
N ALA A 199 -14.87 12.91 8.60
CA ALA A 199 -13.65 12.07 8.65
C ALA A 199 -12.61 12.58 7.66
N LEU A 200 -11.33 12.44 8.02
CA LEU A 200 -10.22 12.55 7.09
C LEU A 200 -9.98 11.18 6.45
N THR A 201 -9.89 11.13 5.12
CA THR A 201 -9.59 9.90 4.37
C THR A 201 -8.73 10.22 3.16
N ASP A 202 -7.95 9.23 2.68
CA ASP A 202 -7.37 9.35 1.35
C ASP A 202 -8.44 9.21 0.27
N ARG A 203 -8.25 9.92 -0.85
CA ARG A 203 -9.21 9.95 -1.95
C ARG A 203 -9.44 8.56 -2.55
N GLY A 204 -8.38 7.74 -2.66
CA GLY A 204 -8.48 6.41 -3.23
C GLY A 204 -9.44 5.52 -2.43
N THR A 205 -9.27 5.45 -1.11
CA THR A 205 -10.18 4.71 -0.23
C THR A 205 -11.60 5.27 -0.31
N TRP A 206 -11.76 6.59 -0.34
CA TRP A 206 -13.09 7.21 -0.47
C TRP A 206 -13.81 6.83 -1.76
N LEU A 207 -13.12 6.85 -2.89
CA LEU A 207 -13.72 6.51 -4.18
C LEU A 207 -14.11 5.03 -4.25
N ALA A 208 -13.29 4.15 -3.69
CA ALA A 208 -13.59 2.71 -3.58
C ALA A 208 -14.64 2.37 -2.52
N PHE A 209 -14.90 3.27 -1.55
CA PHE A 209 -15.85 3.03 -0.48
C PHE A 209 -17.28 3.07 -1.00
N SER A 210 -18.04 2.00 -0.80
CA SER A 210 -19.39 1.84 -1.38
C SER A 210 -20.52 2.37 -0.49
N ASN A 211 -20.34 2.35 0.84
CA ASN A 211 -21.40 2.71 1.81
C ASN A 211 -21.40 4.22 2.12
N LYS A 212 -21.50 5.07 1.08
CA LYS A 212 -21.40 6.53 1.22
C LYS A 212 -22.64 7.20 1.76
N ASP A 213 -23.82 6.58 1.59
CA ASP A 213 -25.11 7.19 1.89
C ASP A 213 -25.20 8.62 1.31
N ASP A 214 -25.51 9.64 2.11
CA ASP A 214 -25.56 11.05 1.72
C ASP A 214 -24.21 11.80 1.87
N PHE A 215 -23.14 11.09 2.19
CA PHE A 215 -21.82 11.67 2.40
C PHE A 215 -21.20 12.16 1.10
N LYS A 216 -20.45 13.24 1.20
CA LYS A 216 -19.70 13.83 0.07
C LYS A 216 -18.35 14.38 0.52
N VAL A 217 -17.50 14.68 -0.45
CA VAL A 217 -16.28 15.46 -0.23
C VAL A 217 -16.68 16.90 0.09
N LEU A 218 -16.18 17.41 1.21
CA LEU A 218 -16.49 18.76 1.68
C LEU A 218 -15.28 19.69 1.59
N VAL A 219 -14.06 19.14 1.84
CA VAL A 219 -12.81 19.90 1.75
C VAL A 219 -11.78 19.10 0.97
N GLU A 220 -11.17 19.75 -0.03
CA GLU A 220 -10.14 19.19 -0.89
C GLU A 220 -9.25 20.29 -1.47
N GLY A 221 -8.08 19.90 -2.01
CA GLY A 221 -7.18 20.77 -2.77
C GLY A 221 -6.33 21.71 -1.90
N ASP A 222 -6.19 21.46 -0.60
CA ASP A 222 -5.20 22.08 0.26
C ASP A 222 -3.85 21.37 0.12
N ASP A 223 -2.75 22.12 -0.01
CA ASP A 223 -1.38 21.58 -0.08
C ASP A 223 -1.03 20.73 1.15
N LYS A 224 -1.66 21.00 2.30
CA LYS A 224 -1.49 20.24 3.54
C LYS A 224 -2.12 18.85 3.49
N LEU A 225 -2.99 18.60 2.51
CA LEU A 225 -3.64 17.31 2.27
C LEU A 225 -2.84 16.40 1.32
N PHE A 226 -1.64 16.82 0.88
CA PHE A 226 -0.78 16.04 0.03
C PHE A 226 -0.30 14.76 0.73
N ASN A 227 -0.43 13.63 0.06
CA ASN A 227 -0.13 12.30 0.60
C ASN A 227 0.85 11.56 -0.31
N GLN A 228 2.14 11.64 0.01
CA GLN A 228 3.23 11.06 -0.74
C GLN A 228 3.49 9.61 -0.32
N TYR A 229 3.53 8.70 -1.26
CA TYR A 229 3.91 7.30 -1.10
C TYR A 229 5.40 7.09 -1.35
N GLY A 230 6.02 6.29 -0.49
CA GLY A 230 7.39 5.83 -0.65
C GLY A 230 7.51 4.32 -0.66
N VAL A 231 8.52 3.82 -1.37
CA VAL A 231 8.88 2.40 -1.37
C VAL A 231 10.32 2.24 -0.90
N ILE A 232 10.58 1.21 -0.08
CA ILE A 232 11.87 0.99 0.59
C ILE A 232 12.16 -0.51 0.62
N LEU A 233 13.36 -0.92 0.20
CA LEU A 233 13.86 -2.27 0.43
C LEU A 233 14.25 -2.41 1.91
N VAL A 234 13.77 -3.45 2.57
CA VAL A 234 14.22 -3.82 3.92
C VAL A 234 15.70 -4.19 3.86
N ASN A 235 16.47 -3.78 4.84
CA ASN A 235 17.92 -3.88 4.80
C ASN A 235 18.40 -5.35 4.96
N PRO A 236 18.93 -6.00 3.92
CA PRO A 236 19.38 -7.38 3.99
C PRO A 236 20.63 -7.58 4.88
N ALA A 237 21.37 -6.52 5.16
CA ALA A 237 22.48 -6.60 6.12
C ALA A 237 22.02 -6.80 7.56
N LYS A 238 20.80 -6.36 7.89
CA LYS A 238 20.18 -6.62 9.20
C LYS A 238 19.32 -7.89 9.19
N HIS A 239 18.72 -8.23 8.05
CA HIS A 239 17.80 -9.35 7.89
C HIS A 239 18.21 -10.24 6.69
N PRO A 240 19.07 -11.26 6.90
CA PRO A 240 19.58 -12.11 5.81
C PRO A 240 18.50 -12.87 5.02
N ASN A 241 17.30 -13.01 5.58
CA ASN A 241 16.16 -13.68 4.93
C ASN A 241 15.41 -12.79 3.93
N VAL A 242 15.71 -11.48 3.90
CA VAL A 242 15.11 -10.54 2.94
C VAL A 242 15.49 -10.94 1.52
N LYS A 243 14.49 -11.11 0.68
CA LYS A 243 14.64 -11.40 -0.75
C LYS A 243 15.01 -10.12 -1.50
N ALA A 244 16.27 -9.71 -1.30
CA ALA A 244 16.75 -8.40 -1.75
C ALA A 244 16.68 -8.23 -3.26
N LYS A 245 16.98 -9.28 -4.04
CA LYS A 245 16.95 -9.22 -5.50
C LYS A 245 15.53 -9.05 -6.02
N GLU A 246 14.59 -9.84 -5.53
CA GLU A 246 13.18 -9.82 -5.91
C GLU A 246 12.50 -8.53 -5.41
N GLY A 247 12.81 -8.10 -4.19
CA GLY A 247 12.35 -6.83 -3.63
C GLY A 247 12.84 -5.62 -4.41
N GLN A 248 14.11 -5.61 -4.82
CA GLN A 248 14.65 -4.55 -5.67
C GLN A 248 14.00 -4.57 -7.07
N ALA A 249 13.76 -5.75 -7.65
CA ALA A 249 13.06 -5.86 -8.93
C ALA A 249 11.64 -5.25 -8.86
N PHE A 250 10.94 -5.39 -7.74
CA PHE A 250 9.64 -4.74 -7.52
C PHE A 250 9.77 -3.21 -7.44
N ILE A 251 10.76 -2.71 -6.70
CA ILE A 251 11.03 -1.27 -6.60
C ILE A 251 11.37 -0.68 -7.98
N ASP A 252 12.26 -1.35 -8.72
CA ASP A 252 12.69 -0.91 -10.04
C ASP A 252 11.52 -0.86 -11.02
N TRP A 253 10.63 -1.87 -10.97
CA TRP A 253 9.43 -1.88 -11.79
C TRP A 253 8.46 -0.77 -11.40
N LEU A 254 8.16 -0.58 -10.11
CA LEU A 254 7.26 0.49 -9.64
C LEU A 254 7.75 1.87 -10.07
N THR A 255 9.07 2.09 -10.06
CA THR A 255 9.68 3.38 -10.41
C THR A 255 9.99 3.52 -11.90
N SER A 256 9.83 2.45 -12.68
CA SER A 256 10.01 2.47 -14.14
C SER A 256 8.86 3.19 -14.85
N SER A 257 9.10 3.55 -16.12
CA SER A 257 8.04 4.15 -16.97
C SER A 257 6.81 3.23 -17.12
N GLU A 258 6.99 1.91 -17.05
CA GLU A 258 5.91 0.93 -17.14
C GLU A 258 5.07 0.91 -15.86
N GLY A 259 5.71 0.75 -14.70
CA GLY A 259 5.02 0.77 -13.41
C GLY A 259 4.33 2.11 -13.14
N GLN A 260 4.98 3.22 -13.51
CA GLN A 260 4.40 4.56 -13.37
C GLN A 260 3.17 4.74 -14.29
N ARG A 261 3.17 4.20 -15.52
CA ARG A 261 1.96 4.17 -16.35
C ARG A 261 0.88 3.29 -15.74
N ALA A 262 1.21 2.11 -15.24
CA ALA A 262 0.24 1.23 -14.60
C ALA A 262 -0.47 1.92 -13.42
N ILE A 263 0.26 2.70 -12.63
CA ILE A 263 -0.31 3.51 -11.54
C ILE A 263 -1.23 4.61 -12.09
N ALA A 264 -0.80 5.33 -13.14
CA ALA A 264 -1.59 6.42 -13.76
C ALA A 264 -2.88 5.92 -14.41
N ASP A 265 -2.85 4.72 -14.97
CA ASP A 265 -3.98 4.10 -15.67
C ASP A 265 -5.04 3.55 -14.70
N TYR A 266 -4.71 3.43 -13.40
CA TYR A 266 -5.68 3.02 -12.40
C TYR A 266 -6.71 4.13 -12.15
N LYS A 267 -7.97 3.84 -12.46
CA LYS A 267 -9.09 4.77 -12.33
C LYS A 267 -10.31 4.07 -11.73
N ILE A 268 -11.07 4.79 -10.94
CA ILE A 268 -12.42 4.41 -10.50
C ILE A 268 -13.39 5.44 -11.08
N ASP A 269 -14.44 4.99 -11.73
CA ASP A 269 -15.45 5.85 -12.38
C ASP A 269 -14.82 6.92 -13.31
N GLY A 270 -13.74 6.55 -14.01
CA GLY A 270 -13.00 7.43 -14.91
C GLY A 270 -12.06 8.43 -14.23
N GLN A 271 -12.02 8.46 -12.90
CA GLN A 271 -11.16 9.36 -12.12
C GLN A 271 -9.82 8.70 -11.78
N GLN A 272 -8.72 9.40 -12.05
CA GLN A 272 -7.38 8.98 -11.63
C GLN A 272 -7.23 9.14 -10.12
N LEU A 273 -6.74 8.10 -9.43
CA LEU A 273 -6.62 8.08 -7.98
C LEU A 273 -5.22 8.37 -7.49
N PHE A 274 -4.22 7.92 -8.23
CA PHE A 274 -2.82 8.06 -7.87
C PHE A 274 -2.07 8.76 -9.00
N PHE A 275 -1.20 9.68 -8.64
CA PHE A 275 -0.41 10.48 -9.55
C PHE A 275 1.06 10.05 -9.44
N PRO A 276 1.60 9.36 -10.45
CA PRO A 276 2.99 8.91 -10.45
C PRO A 276 3.96 10.09 -10.37
N ASN A 277 5.00 9.94 -9.55
CA ASN A 277 6.06 10.96 -9.43
C ASN A 277 7.43 10.37 -9.11
N ALA A 278 7.65 9.09 -9.41
CA ALA A 278 8.98 8.52 -9.31
C ALA A 278 9.93 9.24 -10.28
N ARG A 279 11.13 9.55 -9.80
CA ARG A 279 12.19 10.05 -10.67
C ARG A 279 12.89 8.84 -11.30
N PRO A 280 13.14 8.84 -12.62
CA PRO A 280 13.95 7.80 -13.23
C PRO A 280 15.26 7.63 -12.47
N GLN A 281 15.63 6.38 -12.19
CA GLN A 281 16.95 6.11 -11.64
C GLN A 281 17.97 6.35 -12.76
N SER A 282 18.81 7.35 -12.57
CA SER A 282 19.93 7.67 -13.47
C SER A 282 21.07 6.69 -13.28
#